data_d094c261ca9a0ef042ccb69b38a72159
#
_entry.id   d094c261ca9a0ef042ccb69b38a72159
#
_cell.length_a   1.000
_cell.length_b   1.000
_cell.length_c   1.000
_cell.angle_alpha   90.00
_cell.angle_beta   90.00
_cell.angle_gamma   90.00
#
_symmetry.space_group_name_H-M   'P 1'
#
loop_
_entity.id
_entity.type
_entity.pdbx_description
1 polymer ?
#
loop_
_entity_poly.entity_id
_entity_poly.type
_entity_poly.pdbx_seq_one_letter_code
_entity_poly.pdbx_strand_id
1 'polypeptide(L)'
;MQFSSKISGLLIFLSFLTTLYAYFFDEKSLIVAGVFAWISFLILFSSIKNKKILIILLILSFVAFFISYLNGFKIDFIKVFTVNQYLLTLLIAVGFLRLIATPKKEKTSQLPKGKKSFIKTYLSVHLFGSVINISSLILVADKMFKKAPLSNAQVVLLTRAFASDAYWSPFFVAFAAAITYAPKLDTSII
;
A
#
# COMPACT_ATOMS: atom_id res chain seq x y z
N MET A 1 14.34 -0.58 21.03
CA MET A 1 13.21 -0.83 20.10
C MET A 1 12.32 0.41 19.86
N GLN A 2 11.85 1.11 20.88
CA GLN A 2 10.95 2.27 20.73
C GLN A 2 11.61 3.49 20.03
N PHE A 3 12.89 3.73 20.26
CA PHE A 3 13.66 4.84 19.65
C PHE A 3 13.90 4.60 18.14
N SER A 4 14.31 3.42 17.76
CA SER A 4 14.50 3.00 16.36
C SER A 4 13.19 3.14 15.53
N SER A 5 12.06 2.77 16.09
CA SER A 5 10.75 2.90 15.43
C SER A 5 10.34 4.37 15.21
N LYS A 6 10.66 5.28 16.15
CA LYS A 6 10.36 6.71 15.99
C LYS A 6 11.21 7.35 14.89
N ILE A 7 12.52 7.03 14.85
CA ILE A 7 13.41 7.54 13.80
C ILE A 7 12.97 7.05 12.44
N SER A 8 12.67 5.74 12.30
CA SER A 8 12.18 5.20 11.03
C SER A 8 10.86 5.84 10.59
N GLY A 9 9.94 6.07 11.53
CA GLY A 9 8.69 6.76 11.24
C GLY A 9 8.92 8.19 10.73
N LEU A 10 9.85 8.92 11.33
CA LEU A 10 10.23 10.26 10.85
C LEU A 10 10.84 10.21 9.46
N LEU A 11 11.75 9.27 9.19
CA LEU A 11 12.38 9.12 7.88
C LEU A 11 11.35 8.73 6.80
N ILE A 12 10.39 7.86 7.10
CA ILE A 12 9.29 7.53 6.19
C ILE A 12 8.45 8.78 5.89
N PHE A 13 8.14 9.57 6.90
CA PHE A 13 7.40 10.81 6.73
C PHE A 13 8.18 11.84 5.90
N LEU A 14 9.49 11.98 6.14
CA LEU A 14 10.36 12.85 5.32
C LEU A 14 10.44 12.35 3.88
N SER A 15 10.57 11.04 3.65
CA SER A 15 10.53 10.46 2.30
C SER A 15 9.21 10.81 1.59
N PHE A 16 8.08 10.70 2.28
CA PHE A 16 6.77 11.09 1.76
C PHE A 16 6.72 12.57 1.35
N LEU A 17 7.11 13.47 2.25
CA LEU A 17 7.10 14.91 1.97
C LEU A 17 8.06 15.28 0.84
N THR A 18 9.26 14.69 0.82
CA THR A 18 10.25 14.95 -0.23
C THR A 18 9.77 14.43 -1.58
N THR A 19 9.06 13.30 -1.63
CA THR A 19 8.45 12.80 -2.87
C THR A 19 7.35 13.73 -3.37
N LEU A 20 6.50 14.27 -2.49
CA LEU A 20 5.51 15.28 -2.87
C LEU A 20 6.18 16.55 -3.40
N TYR A 21 7.24 17.01 -2.73
CA TYR A 21 8.01 18.16 -3.20
C TYR A 21 8.62 17.89 -4.58
N ALA A 22 9.21 16.72 -4.78
CA ALA A 22 9.78 16.32 -6.07
C ALA A 22 8.74 16.33 -7.19
N TYR A 23 7.53 15.87 -6.92
CA TYR A 23 6.44 15.83 -7.88
C TYR A 23 6.00 17.23 -8.36
N PHE A 24 5.97 18.22 -7.46
CA PHE A 24 5.47 19.56 -7.79
C PHE A 24 6.55 20.56 -8.19
N PHE A 25 7.81 20.37 -7.75
CA PHE A 25 8.83 21.42 -7.86
C PHE A 25 10.15 20.98 -8.49
N ASP A 26 10.74 19.86 -8.04
CA ASP A 26 12.07 19.43 -8.50
C ASP A 26 12.25 17.91 -8.43
N GLU A 27 12.13 17.26 -9.58
CA GLU A 27 12.26 15.80 -9.72
C GLU A 27 13.58 15.24 -9.15
N LYS A 28 14.66 16.01 -9.14
CA LYS A 28 15.97 15.59 -8.59
C LYS A 28 15.90 15.28 -7.11
N SER A 29 14.99 15.92 -6.39
CA SER A 29 14.75 15.67 -4.96
C SER A 29 14.23 14.25 -4.68
N LEU A 30 13.78 13.52 -5.70
CA LEU A 30 13.33 12.13 -5.58
C LEU A 30 14.43 11.20 -5.05
N ILE A 31 15.70 11.51 -5.37
CA ILE A 31 16.86 10.74 -4.85
C ILE A 31 16.92 10.85 -3.33
N VAL A 32 16.71 12.04 -2.78
CA VAL A 32 16.72 12.27 -1.32
C VAL A 32 15.59 11.49 -0.65
N ALA A 33 14.41 11.49 -1.26
CA ALA A 33 13.28 10.68 -0.78
C ALA A 33 13.63 9.18 -0.75
N GLY A 34 14.30 8.69 -1.80
CA GLY A 34 14.79 7.32 -1.87
C GLY A 34 15.80 6.99 -0.78
N VAL A 35 16.75 7.87 -0.52
CA VAL A 35 17.74 7.69 0.57
C VAL A 35 17.05 7.58 1.92
N PHE A 36 16.08 8.44 2.23
CA PHE A 36 15.30 8.35 3.47
C PHE A 36 14.55 7.03 3.60
N ALA A 37 13.94 6.56 2.50
CA ALA A 37 13.24 5.28 2.48
C ALA A 37 14.19 4.10 2.74
N TRP A 38 15.36 4.07 2.09
CA TRP A 38 16.36 3.03 2.28
C TRP A 38 16.94 3.01 3.69
N ILE A 39 17.28 4.17 4.25
CA ILE A 39 17.76 4.26 5.65
C ILE A 39 16.70 3.74 6.61
N SER A 40 15.44 4.14 6.41
CA SER A 40 14.33 3.64 7.22
C SER A 40 14.18 2.12 7.12
N PHE A 41 14.27 1.57 5.90
CA PHE A 41 14.22 0.12 5.67
C PHE A 41 15.35 -0.61 6.43
N LEU A 42 16.58 -0.12 6.35
CA LEU A 42 17.73 -0.72 7.05
C LEU A 42 17.53 -0.71 8.57
N ILE A 43 17.03 0.39 9.13
CA ILE A 43 16.72 0.49 10.57
C ILE A 43 15.64 -0.52 10.97
N LEU A 44 14.58 -0.67 10.15
CA LEU A 44 13.45 -1.55 10.43
C LEU A 44 13.73 -3.02 10.10
N PHE A 45 14.78 -3.31 9.35
CA PHE A 45 15.10 -4.67 8.88
C PHE A 45 15.15 -5.69 10.03
N SER A 46 15.71 -5.30 11.17
CA SER A 46 15.76 -6.16 12.37
C SER A 46 14.38 -6.51 12.93
N SER A 47 13.38 -5.67 12.72
CA SER A 47 12.02 -5.80 13.26
C SER A 47 11.08 -6.64 12.38
N ILE A 48 11.51 -7.00 11.16
CA ILE A 48 10.68 -7.76 10.22
C ILE A 48 10.57 -9.22 10.69
N LYS A 49 9.34 -9.73 10.81
CA LYS A 49 9.08 -11.10 11.29
C LYS A 49 9.45 -12.18 10.26
N ASN A 50 9.09 -12.01 9.00
CA ASN A 50 9.29 -13.01 7.92
C ASN A 50 10.49 -12.65 7.03
N LYS A 51 11.70 -12.61 7.61
CA LYS A 51 12.94 -12.22 6.91
C LYS A 51 13.34 -13.19 5.79
N LYS A 52 12.95 -14.47 5.85
CA LYS A 52 13.39 -15.48 4.88
C LYS A 52 13.06 -15.09 3.44
N ILE A 53 11.79 -14.73 3.17
CA ILE A 53 11.36 -14.33 1.82
C ILE A 53 12.09 -13.06 1.37
N LEU A 54 12.23 -12.09 2.26
CA LEU A 54 12.92 -10.83 1.97
C LEU A 54 14.39 -11.06 1.64
N ILE A 55 15.09 -11.91 2.40
CA ILE A 55 16.50 -12.27 2.15
C ILE A 55 16.63 -12.97 0.81
N ILE A 56 15.74 -13.92 0.48
CA ILE A 56 15.73 -14.60 -0.82
C ILE A 56 15.57 -13.58 -1.96
N LEU A 57 14.63 -12.65 -1.84
CA LEU A 57 14.42 -11.60 -2.84
C LEU A 57 15.63 -10.68 -2.98
N LEU A 58 16.28 -10.32 -1.89
CA LEU A 58 17.51 -9.52 -1.91
C LEU A 58 18.65 -10.27 -2.59
N ILE A 59 18.83 -11.56 -2.31
CA ILE A 59 19.85 -12.39 -2.96
C ILE A 59 19.57 -12.49 -4.46
N LEU A 60 18.34 -12.79 -4.86
CA LEU A 60 17.95 -12.87 -6.28
C LEU A 60 18.18 -11.54 -6.99
N SER A 61 17.84 -10.42 -6.35
CA SER A 61 18.07 -9.09 -6.88
C SER A 61 19.56 -8.81 -7.06
N PHE A 62 20.39 -9.21 -6.10
CA PHE A 62 21.84 -9.06 -6.18
C PHE A 62 22.44 -9.90 -7.29
N VAL A 63 21.98 -11.16 -7.45
CA VAL A 63 22.40 -12.05 -8.55
C VAL A 63 22.01 -11.46 -9.90
N ALA A 64 20.77 -10.98 -10.05
CA ALA A 64 20.31 -10.36 -11.29
C ALA A 64 21.14 -9.09 -11.62
N PHE A 65 21.43 -8.27 -10.61
CA PHE A 65 22.29 -7.10 -10.75
C PHE A 65 23.71 -7.48 -11.22
N PHE A 66 24.29 -8.51 -10.62
CA PHE A 66 25.64 -8.99 -10.97
C PHE A 66 25.70 -9.55 -12.39
N ILE A 67 24.70 -10.35 -12.79
CA ILE A 67 24.57 -10.86 -14.16
C ILE A 67 24.44 -9.70 -15.16
N SER A 68 23.62 -8.71 -14.85
CA SER A 68 23.42 -7.52 -15.69
C SER A 68 24.73 -6.75 -15.87
N TYR A 69 25.49 -6.57 -14.79
CA TYR A 69 26.80 -5.92 -14.81
C TYR A 69 27.81 -6.68 -15.70
N LEU A 70 27.89 -8.01 -15.54
CA LEU A 70 28.79 -8.84 -16.34
C LEU A 70 28.45 -8.82 -17.84
N ASN A 71 27.19 -8.67 -18.20
CA ASN A 71 26.74 -8.54 -19.59
C ASN A 71 26.87 -7.11 -20.16
N GLY A 72 27.54 -6.21 -19.43
CA GLY A 72 27.82 -4.85 -19.89
C GLY A 72 26.63 -3.91 -19.93
N PHE A 73 25.50 -4.25 -19.29
CA PHE A 73 24.38 -3.33 -19.17
C PHE A 73 24.73 -2.16 -18.26
N LYS A 74 24.42 -0.95 -18.70
CA LYS A 74 24.58 0.27 -17.90
C LYS A 74 23.53 0.27 -16.78
N ILE A 75 24.01 0.27 -15.55
CA ILE A 75 23.16 0.31 -14.36
C ILE A 75 22.91 1.77 -14.00
N ASP A 76 21.63 2.16 -14.00
CA ASP A 76 21.20 3.47 -13.56
C ASP A 76 20.93 3.44 -12.04
N PHE A 77 21.95 3.79 -11.25
CA PHE A 77 21.84 3.83 -9.79
C PHE A 77 20.78 4.82 -9.30
N ILE A 78 20.52 5.89 -10.03
CA ILE A 78 19.47 6.85 -9.68
C ILE A 78 18.12 6.16 -9.70
N LYS A 79 17.83 5.40 -10.75
CA LYS A 79 16.59 4.61 -10.84
C LYS A 79 16.44 3.60 -9.72
N VAL A 80 17.52 2.98 -9.24
CA VAL A 80 17.46 2.05 -8.10
C VAL A 80 16.86 2.72 -6.86
N PHE A 81 17.16 3.99 -6.63
CA PHE A 81 16.63 4.74 -5.49
C PHE A 81 15.27 5.36 -5.73
N THR A 82 14.89 5.63 -6.98
CA THR A 82 13.73 6.46 -7.30
C THR A 82 12.54 5.70 -7.87
N VAL A 83 12.75 4.54 -8.52
CA VAL A 83 11.71 3.83 -9.30
C VAL A 83 10.41 3.55 -8.54
N ASN A 84 10.49 3.28 -7.24
CA ASN A 84 9.33 2.91 -6.42
C ASN A 84 8.86 4.04 -5.48
N GLN A 85 9.39 5.25 -5.58
CA GLN A 85 9.08 6.32 -4.62
C GLN A 85 7.62 6.77 -4.68
N TYR A 86 7.05 6.89 -5.88
CA TYR A 86 5.63 7.22 -6.03
C TYR A 86 4.71 6.14 -5.48
N LEU A 87 5.04 4.86 -5.71
CA LEU A 87 4.31 3.73 -5.16
C LEU A 87 4.38 3.70 -3.62
N LEU A 88 5.57 3.92 -3.05
CA LEU A 88 5.77 4.00 -1.61
C LEU A 88 4.99 5.17 -1.01
N THR A 89 5.02 6.32 -1.66
CA THR A 89 4.27 7.52 -1.24
C THR A 89 2.77 7.28 -1.25
N LEU A 90 2.24 6.60 -2.27
CA LEU A 90 0.84 6.19 -2.31
C LEU A 90 0.47 5.29 -1.12
N LEU A 91 1.30 4.28 -0.83
CA LEU A 91 1.08 3.37 0.31
C LEU A 91 1.08 4.11 1.66
N ILE A 92 1.97 5.08 1.82
CA ILE A 92 2.04 5.92 3.03
C ILE A 92 0.77 6.79 3.12
N ALA A 93 0.35 7.45 2.02
CA ALA A 93 -0.85 8.27 1.97
C ALA A 93 -2.10 7.46 2.35
N VAL A 94 -2.27 6.26 1.79
CA VAL A 94 -3.36 5.34 2.15
C VAL A 94 -3.30 4.95 3.62
N GLY A 95 -2.09 4.77 4.19
CA GLY A 95 -1.89 4.54 5.62
C GLY A 95 -2.42 5.69 6.49
N PHE A 96 -2.20 6.94 6.11
CA PHE A 96 -2.76 8.11 6.80
C PHE A 96 -4.29 8.17 6.69
N LEU A 97 -4.85 7.93 5.50
CA LEU A 97 -6.30 7.88 5.31
C LEU A 97 -6.96 6.83 6.21
N ARG A 98 -6.32 5.67 6.39
CA ARG A 98 -6.78 4.64 7.31
C ARG A 98 -6.89 5.13 8.75
N LEU A 99 -5.93 5.93 9.25
CA LEU A 99 -5.96 6.48 10.60
C LEU A 99 -7.18 7.40 10.83
N ILE A 100 -7.55 8.18 9.82
CA ILE A 100 -8.69 9.10 9.87
C ILE A 100 -10.02 8.35 9.70
N ALA A 101 -10.07 7.40 8.78
CA ALA A 101 -11.28 6.65 8.43
C ALA A 101 -11.69 5.60 9.48
N THR A 102 -10.76 5.18 10.37
CA THR A 102 -11.06 4.17 11.38
C THR A 102 -11.85 4.80 12.55
N PRO A 103 -13.12 4.45 12.78
CA PRO A 103 -13.92 5.03 13.86
C PRO A 103 -13.38 4.63 15.22
N LYS A 104 -13.20 5.61 16.10
CA LYS A 104 -12.69 5.42 17.47
C LYS A 104 -13.69 4.79 18.45
N LYS A 105 -14.99 4.84 18.15
CA LYS A 105 -16.06 4.29 19.01
C LYS A 105 -16.98 3.38 18.19
N GLU A 106 -17.20 2.18 18.70
CA GLU A 106 -18.23 1.27 18.19
C GLU A 106 -19.60 1.70 18.72
N LYS A 107 -20.52 2.03 17.79
CA LYS A 107 -21.94 2.05 18.13
C LYS A 107 -22.44 0.61 18.09
N THR A 108 -22.89 0.10 19.24
CA THR A 108 -23.57 -1.20 19.33
C THR A 108 -24.93 -1.13 18.63
N SER A 109 -24.95 -1.37 17.34
CA SER A 109 -26.18 -1.51 16.56
C SER A 109 -26.30 -2.95 16.07
N GLN A 110 -27.51 -3.50 16.05
CA GLN A 110 -27.76 -4.83 15.48
C GLN A 110 -27.30 -4.88 14.01
N LEU A 111 -26.83 -6.05 13.56
CA LEU A 111 -26.50 -6.24 12.15
C LEU A 111 -27.77 -6.06 11.32
N PRO A 112 -27.81 -5.11 10.41
CA PRO A 112 -28.97 -4.90 9.57
C PRO A 112 -29.17 -6.11 8.65
N LYS A 113 -30.44 -6.51 8.42
CA LYS A 113 -30.83 -7.67 7.61
C LYS A 113 -31.51 -7.24 6.31
N GLY A 114 -31.53 -8.12 5.31
CA GLY A 114 -32.27 -7.96 4.06
C GLY A 114 -31.51 -7.24 2.95
N LYS A 115 -32.15 -7.13 1.77
CA LYS A 115 -31.57 -6.62 0.51
C LYS A 115 -30.95 -5.21 0.66
N LYS A 116 -31.64 -4.32 1.39
CA LYS A 116 -31.16 -2.94 1.60
C LYS A 116 -29.85 -2.92 2.41
N SER A 117 -29.72 -3.81 3.37
CA SER A 117 -28.50 -3.96 4.15
C SER A 117 -27.35 -4.55 3.34
N PHE A 118 -27.65 -5.55 2.51
CA PHE A 118 -26.71 -6.15 1.58
C PHE A 118 -26.09 -5.06 0.68
N ILE A 119 -26.93 -4.26 0.01
CA ILE A 119 -26.46 -3.19 -0.88
C ILE A 119 -25.64 -2.15 -0.12
N LYS A 120 -26.09 -1.74 1.08
CA LYS A 120 -25.32 -0.78 1.89
C LYS A 120 -23.95 -1.32 2.29
N THR A 121 -23.86 -2.57 2.71
CA THR A 121 -22.61 -3.20 3.09
C THR A 121 -21.67 -3.32 1.88
N TYR A 122 -22.22 -3.78 0.74
CA TYR A 122 -21.45 -3.86 -0.51
C TYR A 122 -20.88 -2.51 -0.91
N LEU A 123 -21.72 -1.50 -1.05
CA LEU A 123 -21.29 -0.15 -1.44
C LEU A 123 -20.33 0.47 -0.41
N SER A 124 -20.54 0.23 0.88
CA SER A 124 -19.61 0.73 1.90
C SER A 124 -18.23 0.10 1.76
N VAL A 125 -18.13 -1.22 1.62
CA VAL A 125 -16.84 -1.90 1.43
C VAL A 125 -16.21 -1.47 0.12
N HIS A 126 -16.98 -1.39 -0.96
CA HIS A 126 -16.53 -0.96 -2.28
C HIS A 126 -15.99 0.48 -2.24
N LEU A 127 -16.78 1.47 -1.83
CA LEU A 127 -16.35 2.87 -1.82
C LEU A 127 -15.20 3.15 -0.82
N PHE A 128 -15.24 2.55 0.38
CA PHE A 128 -14.13 2.69 1.32
C PHE A 128 -12.93 1.84 0.91
N GLY A 129 -13.14 0.68 0.29
CA GLY A 129 -12.11 -0.18 -0.26
C GLY A 129 -11.29 0.52 -1.33
N SER A 130 -11.96 1.28 -2.17
CA SER A 130 -11.29 2.03 -3.24
C SER A 130 -10.30 3.10 -2.70
N VAL A 131 -10.48 3.56 -1.46
CA VAL A 131 -9.63 4.61 -0.86
C VAL A 131 -8.66 4.06 0.17
N ILE A 132 -9.16 3.26 1.15
CA ILE A 132 -8.35 2.76 2.26
C ILE A 132 -7.91 1.29 2.09
N ASN A 133 -8.14 0.75 0.90
CA ASN A 133 -7.69 -0.57 0.48
C ASN A 133 -8.21 -1.69 1.41
N ILE A 134 -7.46 -2.78 1.57
CA ILE A 134 -7.85 -3.97 2.36
C ILE A 134 -8.32 -3.66 3.78
N SER A 135 -7.94 -2.50 4.31
CA SER A 135 -8.35 -2.07 5.66
C SER A 135 -9.86 -1.89 5.80
N SER A 136 -10.57 -1.51 4.71
CA SER A 136 -12.03 -1.41 4.72
C SER A 136 -12.69 -2.77 4.90
N LEU A 137 -12.18 -3.78 4.16
CA LEU A 137 -12.65 -5.16 4.26
C LEU A 137 -12.48 -5.67 5.70
N ILE A 138 -11.27 -5.54 6.25
CA ILE A 138 -10.95 -6.03 7.60
C ILE A 138 -11.82 -5.32 8.64
N LEU A 139 -11.98 -3.99 8.54
CA LEU A 139 -12.76 -3.20 9.48
C LEU A 139 -14.23 -3.63 9.51
N VAL A 140 -14.84 -3.80 8.32
CA VAL A 140 -16.25 -4.21 8.22
C VAL A 140 -16.40 -5.66 8.65
N ALA A 141 -15.51 -6.56 8.22
CA ALA A 141 -15.52 -7.96 8.62
C ALA A 141 -15.40 -8.13 10.14
N ASP A 142 -14.44 -7.45 10.78
CA ASP A 142 -14.24 -7.48 12.24
C ASP A 142 -15.47 -6.95 12.98
N LYS A 143 -16.04 -5.84 12.52
CA LYS A 143 -17.26 -5.27 13.10
C LYS A 143 -18.47 -6.21 13.00
N MET A 144 -18.60 -6.93 11.89
CA MET A 144 -19.65 -7.92 11.72
C MET A 144 -19.39 -9.16 12.59
N PHE A 145 -18.15 -9.66 12.60
CA PHE A 145 -17.73 -10.85 13.35
C PHE A 145 -17.90 -10.67 14.87
N LYS A 146 -17.62 -9.48 15.41
CA LYS A 146 -17.86 -9.17 16.84
C LYS A 146 -19.31 -9.34 17.26
N LYS A 147 -20.26 -9.28 16.33
CA LYS A 147 -21.69 -9.44 16.61
C LYS A 147 -22.19 -10.88 16.40
N ALA A 148 -21.68 -11.56 15.39
CA ALA A 148 -21.96 -12.95 15.09
C ALA A 148 -20.93 -13.51 14.11
N PRO A 149 -20.65 -14.83 14.11
CA PRO A 149 -19.84 -15.48 13.09
C PRO A 149 -20.34 -15.15 11.68
N LEU A 150 -19.42 -14.84 10.77
CA LEU A 150 -19.77 -14.51 9.39
C LEU A 150 -20.27 -15.75 8.64
N SER A 151 -21.40 -15.64 7.99
CA SER A 151 -21.89 -16.67 7.05
C SER A 151 -21.05 -16.65 5.75
N ASN A 152 -21.01 -17.77 5.04
CA ASN A 152 -20.34 -17.86 3.74
C ASN A 152 -20.81 -16.78 2.75
N ALA A 153 -22.10 -16.47 2.72
CA ALA A 153 -22.65 -15.41 1.88
C ALA A 153 -22.10 -14.03 2.24
N GLN A 154 -21.91 -13.74 3.54
CA GLN A 154 -21.31 -12.49 3.99
C GLN A 154 -19.83 -12.40 3.65
N VAL A 155 -19.07 -13.48 3.79
CA VAL A 155 -17.67 -13.55 3.38
C VAL A 155 -17.54 -13.28 1.89
N VAL A 156 -18.33 -13.97 1.06
CA VAL A 156 -18.34 -13.77 -0.40
C VAL A 156 -18.74 -12.34 -0.76
N LEU A 157 -19.74 -11.77 -0.10
CA LEU A 157 -20.15 -10.38 -0.30
C LEU A 157 -19.00 -9.40 -0.06
N LEU A 158 -18.37 -9.50 1.10
CA LEU A 158 -17.28 -8.60 1.50
C LEU A 158 -16.08 -8.73 0.56
N THR A 159 -15.71 -9.97 0.21
CA THR A 159 -14.58 -10.23 -0.69
C THR A 159 -14.83 -9.70 -2.09
N ARG A 160 -16.03 -9.91 -2.64
CA ARG A 160 -16.38 -9.40 -3.98
C ARG A 160 -16.50 -7.90 -4.02
N ALA A 161 -17.08 -7.28 -2.98
CA ALA A 161 -17.16 -5.83 -2.87
C ALA A 161 -15.78 -5.19 -2.89
N PHE A 162 -14.82 -5.77 -2.17
CA PHE A 162 -13.44 -5.31 -2.13
C PHE A 162 -12.69 -5.61 -3.44
N ALA A 163 -12.82 -6.83 -3.97
CA ALA A 163 -12.10 -7.24 -5.17
C ALA A 163 -12.47 -6.41 -6.40
N SER A 164 -13.72 -5.93 -6.46
CA SER A 164 -14.16 -5.05 -7.56
C SER A 164 -13.49 -3.68 -7.56
N ASP A 165 -12.88 -3.23 -6.44
CA ASP A 165 -12.14 -1.98 -6.37
C ASP A 165 -10.81 -2.04 -7.14
N ALA A 166 -10.21 -3.23 -7.23
CA ALA A 166 -8.91 -3.43 -7.86
C ALA A 166 -8.91 -3.09 -9.37
N TYR A 167 -10.08 -3.09 -10.01
CA TYR A 167 -10.21 -2.84 -11.45
C TYR A 167 -10.18 -1.35 -11.81
N TRP A 168 -10.55 -0.47 -10.89
CA TRP A 168 -10.73 0.95 -11.25
C TRP A 168 -10.11 1.92 -10.25
N SER A 169 -9.81 1.49 -9.03
CA SER A 169 -9.32 2.41 -8.00
C SER A 169 -7.84 2.78 -8.21
N PRO A 170 -7.52 4.08 -8.35
CA PRO A 170 -6.14 4.55 -8.45
C PRO A 170 -5.34 4.35 -7.15
N PHE A 171 -5.99 4.09 -6.03
CA PHE A 171 -5.35 3.86 -4.73
C PHE A 171 -4.96 2.39 -4.51
N PHE A 172 -5.27 1.51 -5.44
CA PHE A 172 -4.82 0.13 -5.37
C PHE A 172 -3.35 0.02 -5.79
N VAL A 173 -2.59 -0.78 -5.02
CA VAL A 173 -1.16 -1.04 -5.29
C VAL A 173 -0.95 -1.59 -6.70
N ALA A 174 -1.88 -2.42 -7.19
CA ALA A 174 -1.83 -2.97 -8.54
C ALA A 174 -1.88 -1.88 -9.62
N PHE A 175 -2.71 -0.86 -9.45
CA PHE A 175 -2.81 0.28 -10.37
C PHE A 175 -1.51 1.10 -10.35
N ALA A 176 -1.01 1.44 -9.17
CA ALA A 176 0.25 2.18 -9.03
C ALA A 176 1.44 1.40 -9.59
N ALA A 177 1.49 0.06 -9.39
CA ALA A 177 2.49 -0.79 -10.00
C ALA A 177 2.38 -0.82 -11.52
N ALA A 178 1.15 -0.92 -12.06
CA ALA A 178 0.94 -0.89 -13.51
C ALA A 178 1.48 0.41 -14.14
N ILE A 179 1.18 1.58 -13.56
CA ILE A 179 1.73 2.86 -14.05
C ILE A 179 3.25 2.90 -13.95
N THR A 180 3.82 2.39 -12.86
CA THR A 180 5.27 2.41 -12.63
C THR A 180 6.03 1.52 -13.62
N TYR A 181 5.52 0.32 -13.90
CA TYR A 181 6.22 -0.69 -14.70
C TYR A 181 5.72 -0.82 -16.14
N ALA A 182 4.60 -0.18 -16.48
CA ALA A 182 4.07 -0.10 -17.83
C ALA A 182 3.87 1.37 -18.27
N PRO A 183 4.96 2.15 -18.48
CA PRO A 183 4.88 3.60 -18.69
C PRO A 183 4.16 4.00 -20.01
N LYS A 184 3.88 3.04 -20.89
CA LYS A 184 3.09 3.25 -22.10
C LYS A 184 1.60 2.93 -21.93
N LEU A 185 1.17 2.57 -20.71
CA LEU A 185 -0.21 2.28 -20.41
C LEU A 185 -1.02 3.59 -20.46
N ASP A 186 -1.98 3.63 -21.36
CA ASP A 186 -2.94 4.74 -21.39
C ASP A 186 -4.05 4.48 -20.37
N THR A 187 -3.98 5.18 -19.24
CA THR A 187 -4.95 5.04 -18.15
C THR A 187 -6.31 5.67 -18.44
N SER A 188 -6.45 6.41 -19.56
CA SER A 188 -7.73 7.00 -19.97
C SER A 188 -8.64 5.98 -20.69
N ILE A 189 -8.11 4.81 -21.06
CA ILE A 189 -8.82 3.76 -21.81
C ILE A 189 -9.34 2.65 -20.86
N ILE A 190 -8.94 2.66 -19.60
CA ILE A 190 -9.35 1.69 -18.57
C ILE A 190 -10.53 2.23 -17.78
#